data_ff4c2d458b17a9363d0522c308104ca0
#
_entry.id   ff4c2d458b17a9363d0522c308104ca0
#
_cell.length_a   1.000
_cell.length_b   1.000
_cell.length_c   1.000
_cell.angle_alpha   90.00
_cell.angle_beta   90.00
_cell.angle_gamma   90.00
#
_symmetry.space_group_name_H-M   'P 1'
#
loop_
_entity.id
_entity.type
_entity.pdbx_description
1 polymer ?
#
loop_
_entity_poly.entity_id
_entity_poly.type
_entity_poly.pdbx_seq_one_letter_code
_entity_poly.pdbx_strand_id
1 'polypeptide(L)'
;GTKLSLSDLRGKYVILDFWASWCVPCRKSHPHLIQINQKYKGENFVLLGIASDRKDEVIKKAAQEDKIDWPQMNIYEKRDQQKQLNEMYDISAIPTKILIDPEGKIVVKYVGDSAGLDRELEKIFKK
;
A
#
# COMPACT_ATOMS: atom_id res chain seq x y z
N GLY A 1 -10.38 9.01 -12.33
CA GLY A 1 -10.11 8.04 -11.31
C GLY A 1 -10.93 8.23 -10.06
N THR A 2 -11.08 7.17 -9.34
CA THR A 2 -11.83 7.16 -8.11
C THR A 2 -11.05 7.92 -7.04
N LYS A 3 -11.69 8.90 -6.43
CA LYS A 3 -11.11 9.59 -5.30
C LYS A 3 -11.32 8.74 -4.06
N LEU A 4 -10.25 8.13 -3.58
CA LEU A 4 -10.28 7.37 -2.34
C LEU A 4 -9.62 8.19 -1.25
N SER A 5 -10.32 8.43 -0.18
CA SER A 5 -9.79 9.09 1.00
C SER A 5 -9.43 8.01 2.02
N LEU A 6 -8.35 8.21 2.80
CA LEU A 6 -7.99 7.27 3.85
C LEU A 6 -9.10 7.10 4.88
N SER A 7 -9.89 8.15 5.12
CA SER A 7 -11.02 8.07 6.04
C SER A 7 -12.11 7.11 5.56
N ASP A 8 -12.22 6.90 4.24
CA ASP A 8 -13.17 5.96 3.66
C ASP A 8 -12.83 4.51 3.98
N LEU A 9 -11.60 4.25 4.42
CA LEU A 9 -11.12 2.91 4.73
C LEU A 9 -11.21 2.57 6.22
N ARG A 10 -11.75 3.49 7.03
CA ARG A 10 -11.97 3.22 8.46
C ARG A 10 -12.90 2.02 8.62
N GLY A 11 -12.63 1.22 9.64
CA GLY A 11 -13.37 -0.02 9.88
C GLY A 11 -12.72 -1.24 9.28
N LYS A 12 -11.65 -1.07 8.53
CA LYS A 12 -10.90 -2.18 7.92
C LYS A 12 -9.42 -2.07 8.24
N TYR A 13 -8.75 -3.22 8.25
CA TYR A 13 -7.28 -3.24 8.21
C TYR A 13 -6.85 -2.85 6.81
N VAL A 14 -5.86 -1.96 6.72
CA VAL A 14 -5.38 -1.44 5.44
C VAL A 14 -3.87 -1.61 5.36
N ILE A 15 -3.39 -2.14 4.25
CA ILE A 15 -1.97 -2.07 3.93
C ILE A 15 -1.78 -0.98 2.89
N LEU A 16 -0.98 0.03 3.25
CA LEU A 16 -0.54 1.05 2.31
C LEU A 16 0.80 0.63 1.73
N ASP A 17 0.87 0.57 0.41
CA ASP A 17 2.10 0.22 -0.31
C ASP A 17 2.61 1.45 -1.04
N PHE A 18 3.65 2.08 -0.50
CA PHE A 18 4.28 3.25 -1.11
C PHE A 18 5.32 2.78 -2.12
N TRP A 19 5.12 3.12 -3.39
CA TRP A 19 5.96 2.62 -4.47
C TRP A 19 6.02 3.59 -5.65
N ALA A 20 6.78 3.22 -6.67
CA ALA A 20 6.84 3.93 -7.95
C ALA A 20 7.15 2.92 -9.05
N SER A 21 6.72 3.22 -10.27
CA SER A 21 6.90 2.32 -11.41
C SER A 21 8.39 2.09 -11.74
N TRP A 22 9.23 3.07 -11.44
CA TRP A 22 10.69 3.00 -11.69
C TRP A 22 11.46 2.33 -10.55
N CYS A 23 10.79 1.99 -9.47
CA CYS A 23 11.44 1.43 -8.28
C CYS A 23 11.48 -0.10 -8.38
N VAL A 24 12.65 -0.65 -8.71
CA VAL A 24 12.83 -2.09 -8.89
C VAL A 24 12.48 -2.88 -7.60
N PRO A 25 13.01 -2.51 -6.41
CA PRO A 25 12.65 -3.25 -5.19
C PRO A 25 11.15 -3.18 -4.86
N CYS A 26 10.50 -2.06 -5.17
CA CYS A 26 9.06 -1.92 -4.98
C CYS A 26 8.32 -2.96 -5.82
N ARG A 27 8.68 -3.07 -7.08
CA ARG A 27 8.03 -3.99 -8.01
C ARG A 27 8.31 -5.44 -7.65
N LYS A 28 9.50 -5.73 -7.15
CA LYS A 28 9.86 -7.08 -6.69
C LYS A 28 9.05 -7.54 -5.49
N SER A 29 8.50 -6.62 -4.72
CA SER A 29 7.65 -6.95 -3.57
C SER A 29 6.20 -7.25 -3.95
N HIS A 30 5.77 -6.91 -5.16
CA HIS A 30 4.39 -7.08 -5.59
C HIS A 30 3.92 -8.55 -5.58
N PRO A 31 4.72 -9.55 -6.01
CA PRO A 31 4.29 -10.95 -5.89
C PRO A 31 3.91 -11.35 -4.47
N HIS A 32 4.66 -10.87 -3.47
CA HIS A 32 4.36 -11.14 -2.08
C HIS A 32 3.03 -10.52 -1.67
N LEU A 33 2.77 -9.27 -2.09
CA LEU A 33 1.49 -8.61 -1.81
C LEU A 33 0.32 -9.31 -2.50
N ILE A 34 0.54 -9.84 -3.70
CA ILE A 34 -0.48 -10.62 -4.39
C ILE A 34 -0.84 -11.86 -3.58
N GLN A 35 0.15 -12.57 -3.03
CA GLN A 35 -0.08 -13.74 -2.19
C GLN A 35 -0.89 -13.35 -0.94
N ILE A 36 -0.53 -12.24 -0.29
CA ILE A 36 -1.25 -11.73 0.87
C ILE A 36 -2.70 -11.40 0.50
N ASN A 37 -2.89 -10.70 -0.61
CA ASN A 37 -4.22 -10.31 -1.06
C ASN A 37 -5.12 -11.53 -1.30
N GLN A 38 -4.57 -12.57 -1.90
CA GLN A 38 -5.31 -13.81 -2.16
C GLN A 38 -5.62 -14.56 -0.87
N LYS A 39 -4.64 -14.65 0.04
CA LYS A 39 -4.80 -15.40 1.29
C LYS A 39 -5.87 -14.78 2.20
N TYR A 40 -5.94 -13.46 2.26
CA TYR A 40 -6.85 -12.76 3.16
C TYR A 40 -8.07 -12.19 2.46
N LYS A 41 -8.33 -12.64 1.25
CA LYS A 41 -9.53 -12.25 0.51
C LYS A 41 -10.77 -12.66 1.29
N GLY A 42 -11.69 -11.72 1.47
CA GLY A 42 -12.89 -11.96 2.27
C GLY A 42 -12.75 -11.57 3.73
N GLU A 43 -11.53 -11.34 4.20
CA GLU A 43 -11.33 -10.79 5.55
C GLU A 43 -11.54 -9.27 5.56
N ASN A 44 -11.60 -8.69 6.75
CA ASN A 44 -11.78 -7.23 6.93
C ASN A 44 -10.48 -6.49 6.60
N PHE A 45 -10.11 -6.48 5.34
CA PHE A 45 -8.78 -6.10 4.88
C PHE A 45 -8.80 -5.56 3.46
N VAL A 46 -8.01 -4.50 3.22
CA VAL A 46 -7.80 -3.98 1.86
C VAL A 46 -6.33 -3.60 1.66
N LEU A 47 -5.90 -3.69 0.41
CA LEU A 47 -4.62 -3.16 -0.04
C LEU A 47 -4.86 -1.88 -0.82
N LEU A 48 -4.01 -0.89 -0.59
CA LEU A 48 -4.04 0.36 -1.34
C LEU A 48 -2.62 0.74 -1.73
N GLY A 49 -2.38 0.92 -3.02
CA GLY A 49 -1.10 1.40 -3.51
C GLY A 49 -1.07 2.92 -3.51
N ILE A 50 0.04 3.49 -3.04
CA ILE A 50 0.27 4.93 -3.11
C ILE A 50 1.53 5.12 -3.93
N ALA A 51 1.34 5.53 -5.18
CA ALA A 51 2.42 5.66 -6.15
C ALA A 51 2.78 7.12 -6.37
N SER A 52 4.01 7.35 -6.82
CA SER A 52 4.46 8.68 -7.19
C SER A 52 5.14 8.60 -8.55
N ASP A 53 4.37 8.88 -9.60
CA ASP A 53 4.84 8.87 -10.98
C ASP A 53 4.27 10.06 -11.73
N ARG A 54 5.01 10.55 -12.71
CA ARG A 54 4.62 11.71 -13.50
C ARG A 54 3.27 11.55 -14.18
N LYS A 55 2.99 10.35 -14.68
CA LYS A 55 1.79 10.07 -15.46
C LYS A 55 1.06 8.86 -14.92
N ASP A 56 -0.25 8.96 -14.83
CA ASP A 56 -1.09 7.86 -14.36
C ASP A 56 -0.95 6.61 -15.24
N GLU A 57 -0.74 6.79 -16.55
CA GLU A 57 -0.59 5.69 -17.49
C GLU A 57 0.59 4.80 -17.15
N VAL A 58 1.67 5.38 -16.62
CA VAL A 58 2.87 4.63 -16.23
C VAL A 58 2.56 3.73 -15.06
N ILE A 59 1.78 4.22 -14.10
CA ILE A 59 1.36 3.42 -12.94
C ILE A 59 0.45 2.28 -13.40
N LYS A 60 -0.52 2.57 -14.26
CA LYS A 60 -1.44 1.56 -14.79
C LYS A 60 -0.69 0.46 -15.53
N LYS A 61 0.27 0.84 -16.35
CA LYS A 61 1.08 -0.11 -17.10
C LYS A 61 1.89 -1.01 -16.17
N ALA A 62 2.57 -0.41 -15.19
CA ALA A 62 3.35 -1.16 -14.21
C ALA A 62 2.46 -2.11 -13.40
N ALA A 63 1.27 -1.64 -12.98
CA ALA A 63 0.32 -2.46 -12.24
C ALA A 63 -0.14 -3.67 -13.08
N GLN A 64 -0.41 -3.47 -14.36
CA GLN A 64 -0.78 -4.54 -15.27
C GLN A 64 0.36 -5.55 -15.44
N GLU A 65 1.57 -5.05 -15.63
CA GLU A 65 2.76 -5.91 -15.77
C GLU A 65 2.99 -6.75 -14.52
N ASP A 66 2.80 -6.14 -13.35
CA ASP A 66 3.00 -6.81 -12.07
C ASP A 66 1.77 -7.59 -11.60
N LYS A 67 0.67 -7.53 -12.35
CA LYS A 67 -0.58 -8.24 -12.08
C LYS A 67 -1.23 -7.86 -10.76
N ILE A 68 -1.07 -6.62 -10.35
CA ILE A 68 -1.74 -6.10 -9.15
C ILE A 68 -3.07 -5.47 -9.54
N ASP A 69 -4.11 -5.76 -8.76
CA ASP A 69 -5.47 -5.35 -9.08
C ASP A 69 -6.13 -4.48 -8.00
N TRP A 70 -5.41 -4.13 -6.95
CA TRP A 70 -5.95 -3.24 -5.90
C TRP A 70 -5.83 -1.78 -6.31
N PRO A 71 -6.63 -0.90 -5.69
CA PRO A 71 -6.63 0.52 -6.06
C PRO A 71 -5.28 1.19 -5.90
N GLN A 72 -5.00 2.13 -6.79
CA GLN A 72 -3.78 2.93 -6.78
C GLN A 72 -4.12 4.41 -6.69
N MET A 73 -3.36 5.13 -5.88
CA MET A 73 -3.45 6.58 -5.78
C MET A 73 -2.11 7.17 -6.23
N ASN A 74 -2.16 8.11 -7.18
CA ASN A 74 -0.95 8.80 -7.63
C ASN A 74 -0.86 10.13 -6.89
N ILE A 75 0.19 10.30 -6.10
CA ILE A 75 0.38 11.52 -5.29
C ILE A 75 1.44 12.46 -5.86
N TYR A 76 1.95 12.20 -7.05
CA TYR A 76 3.08 12.96 -7.62
C TYR A 76 2.83 14.47 -7.66
N GLU A 77 1.65 14.89 -8.13
CA GLU A 77 1.32 16.31 -8.22
C GLU A 77 0.48 16.81 -7.04
N LYS A 78 0.19 15.93 -6.08
CA LYS A 78 -0.65 16.28 -4.94
C LYS A 78 0.21 16.60 -3.73
N ARG A 79 0.86 17.75 -3.77
CA ARG A 79 1.84 18.15 -2.75
C ARG A 79 1.27 18.18 -1.34
N ASP A 80 0.04 18.65 -1.20
CA ASP A 80 -0.61 18.70 0.11
C ASP A 80 -0.81 17.29 0.67
N GLN A 81 -1.23 16.34 -0.16
CA GLN A 81 -1.38 14.95 0.25
C GLN A 81 -0.03 14.32 0.57
N GLN A 82 1.01 14.60 -0.24
CA GLN A 82 2.37 14.12 0.05
C GLN A 82 2.82 14.59 1.42
N LYS A 83 2.61 15.86 1.72
CA LYS A 83 2.98 16.45 3.00
C LYS A 83 2.21 15.79 4.14
N GLN A 84 0.90 15.62 3.99
CA GLN A 84 0.08 14.97 5.00
C GLN A 84 0.53 13.53 5.26
N LEU A 85 0.77 12.76 4.20
CA LEU A 85 1.19 11.38 4.32
C LEU A 85 2.57 11.28 4.96
N ASN A 86 3.48 12.19 4.60
CA ASN A 86 4.81 12.21 5.20
C ASN A 86 4.74 12.56 6.70
N GLU A 87 3.88 13.49 7.08
CA GLU A 87 3.70 13.87 8.48
C GLU A 87 3.04 12.75 9.28
N MET A 88 2.03 12.09 8.70
CA MET A 88 1.29 11.02 9.38
C MET A 88 2.12 9.74 9.51
N TYR A 89 2.87 9.38 8.48
CA TYR A 89 3.51 8.07 8.38
C TYR A 89 5.03 8.11 8.28
N ASP A 90 5.63 9.30 8.21
CA ASP A 90 7.09 9.47 8.14
C ASP A 90 7.70 8.64 7.01
N ILE A 91 7.27 8.92 5.77
CA ILE A 91 7.73 8.20 4.60
C ILE A 91 8.99 8.87 4.06
N SER A 92 10.14 8.23 4.25
CA SER A 92 11.44 8.74 3.79
C SER A 92 12.05 7.92 2.66
N ALA A 93 11.52 6.74 2.40
CA ALA A 93 12.07 5.83 1.38
C ALA A 93 10.97 4.93 0.84
N ILE A 94 11.20 4.34 -0.34
CA ILE A 94 10.34 3.32 -0.93
C ILE A 94 11.19 2.11 -1.28
N PRO A 95 10.63 0.88 -1.21
CA PRO A 95 9.27 0.58 -0.80
C PRO A 95 9.07 0.76 0.71
N THR A 96 7.91 1.25 1.07
CA THR A 96 7.46 1.29 2.47
C THR A 96 6.05 0.75 2.53
N LYS A 97 5.80 -0.17 3.45
CA LYS A 97 4.48 -0.74 3.66
C LYS A 97 4.05 -0.47 5.09
N ILE A 98 2.82 -0.01 5.24
CA ILE A 98 2.26 0.33 6.54
C ILE A 98 0.95 -0.42 6.72
N LEU A 99 0.85 -1.17 7.82
CA LEU A 99 -0.39 -1.83 8.21
C LEU A 99 -1.13 -0.94 9.20
N ILE A 100 -2.36 -0.62 8.89
CA ILE A 100 -3.21 0.28 9.68
C ILE A 100 -4.43 -0.50 10.16
N ASP A 101 -4.80 -0.31 11.43
CA ASP A 101 -5.95 -0.99 12.01
C ASP A 101 -7.27 -0.29 11.65
N PRO A 102 -8.43 -0.89 11.99
CA PRO A 102 -9.74 -0.29 11.66
C PRO A 102 -9.97 1.09 12.26
N GLU A 103 -9.25 1.46 13.31
CA GLU A 103 -9.36 2.77 13.93
C GLU A 103 -8.42 3.81 13.30
N GLY A 104 -7.60 3.39 12.33
CA GLY A 104 -6.67 4.27 11.65
C GLY A 104 -5.31 4.39 12.30
N LYS A 105 -5.00 3.52 13.26
CA LYS A 105 -3.71 3.52 13.94
C LYS A 105 -2.72 2.62 13.24
N ILE A 106 -1.44 3.02 13.24
CA ILE A 106 -0.37 2.21 12.65
C ILE A 106 -0.12 0.99 13.54
N VAL A 107 -0.24 -0.21 12.96
CA VAL A 107 0.12 -1.46 13.62
C VAL A 107 1.62 -1.70 13.46
N VAL A 108 2.12 -1.59 12.23
CA VAL A 108 3.52 -1.83 11.92
C VAL A 108 3.89 -1.11 10.61
N LYS A 109 5.15 -0.74 10.51
CA LYS A 109 5.72 -0.08 9.32
C LYS A 109 6.99 -0.83 8.92
N TYR A 110 7.09 -1.16 7.63
CA TYR A 110 8.27 -1.82 7.06
C TYR A 110 8.87 -0.91 5.98
N VAL A 111 10.15 -0.60 6.12
CA VAL A 111 10.92 0.13 5.10
C VAL A 111 11.84 -0.89 4.43
N GLY A 112 11.67 -1.08 3.12
CA GLY A 112 12.40 -2.08 2.36
C GLY A 112 11.77 -3.46 2.51
N ASP A 113 12.40 -4.36 3.27
CA ASP A 113 11.90 -5.73 3.46
C ASP A 113 10.62 -5.75 4.31
N SER A 114 9.62 -6.46 3.84
CA SER A 114 8.33 -6.61 4.54
C SER A 114 8.03 -8.07 4.91
N ALA A 115 9.06 -8.89 5.10
CA ALA A 115 8.88 -10.31 5.41
C ALA A 115 8.08 -10.55 6.69
N GLY A 116 8.17 -9.64 7.68
CA GLY A 116 7.42 -9.75 8.93
C GLY A 116 5.93 -9.50 8.81
N LEU A 117 5.47 -9.00 7.66
CA LEU A 117 4.06 -8.66 7.45
C LEU A 117 3.15 -9.88 7.54
N ASP A 118 3.60 -11.02 7.01
CA ASP A 118 2.82 -12.27 7.08
C ASP A 118 2.51 -12.66 8.53
N ARG A 119 3.50 -12.54 9.40
CA ARG A 119 3.34 -12.88 10.81
C ARG A 119 2.33 -11.97 11.50
N GLU A 120 2.38 -10.67 11.21
CA GLU A 120 1.41 -9.73 11.77
C GLU A 120 -0.01 -10.04 11.31
N LEU A 121 -0.19 -10.36 10.04
CA LEU A 121 -1.50 -10.71 9.50
C LEU A 121 -2.02 -12.02 10.07
N GLU A 122 -1.15 -13.00 10.28
CA GLU A 122 -1.52 -14.27 10.93
C GLU A 122 -2.04 -14.03 12.34
N LYS A 123 -1.41 -13.14 13.10
CA LYS A 123 -1.86 -12.79 14.44
C LYS A 123 -3.25 -12.14 14.42
N ILE A 124 -3.50 -11.26 13.45
CA ILE A 124 -4.74 -10.51 13.34
C ILE A 124 -5.88 -11.41 12.89
N PHE A 125 -5.68 -12.15 11.81
CA PHE A 125 -6.74 -12.95 11.18
C PHE A 125 -6.71 -14.43 11.56
N LYS A 126 -5.67 -14.86 12.26
CA LYS A 126 -5.50 -16.24 12.75
C LYS A 126 -5.51 -17.27 11.61
N LYS A 127 -4.85 -16.88 10.51
CA LYS A 127 -4.73 -17.74 9.34
C LYS A 127 -3.29 -17.95 8.92
#